data_33a0a36a1d445f74cd922e7af9b509d6
#
_entry.id   33a0a36a1d445f74cd922e7af9b509d6
#
_cell.length_a   1.000
_cell.length_b   1.000
_cell.length_c   1.000
_cell.angle_alpha   90.00
_cell.angle_beta   90.00
_cell.angle_gamma   90.00
#
_symmetry.space_group_name_H-M   'P 1'
#
loop_
_entity.id
_entity.type
_entity.pdbx_description
1 polymer ?
#
loop_
_entity_poly.entity_id
_entity_poly.type
_entity_poly.pdbx_seq_one_letter_code
_entity_poly.pdbx_strand_id
1 'polypeptide(L)'
;MPGLIDAHSHIGGIRRSVLQFDDWGLRATLAYGVTTVFDPSSLSIDMLAYQDLIDAGQVIGPRLYTTSTAMFSYNRLRSLDDARDLVRRYRDFYRTRNVKQYRIGSRRDRQWIAMATRELEVMPTAEGAVDMKLGLTQVLDGFSGNEHAFGVFPLYRDVVELMARSGTSS
;
A
#
# COMPACT_ATOMS: atom_id res chain seq x y z
N MET A 1 -9.55 -17.09 -20.46
CA MET A 1 -9.70 -15.69 -20.02
C MET A 1 -8.56 -15.42 -19.05
N PRO A 2 -7.86 -14.28 -19.13
CA PRO A 2 -6.86 -13.93 -18.12
C PRO A 2 -7.50 -13.86 -16.73
N GLY A 3 -6.72 -14.15 -15.68
CA GLY A 3 -7.19 -13.99 -14.32
C GLY A 3 -7.39 -12.51 -13.95
N LEU A 4 -8.29 -12.25 -13.01
CA LEU A 4 -8.53 -10.92 -12.48
C LEU A 4 -7.38 -10.49 -11.57
N ILE A 5 -7.15 -9.19 -11.49
CA ILE A 5 -6.20 -8.55 -10.57
C ILE A 5 -7.01 -7.69 -9.62
N ASP A 6 -6.87 -7.96 -8.32
CA ASP A 6 -7.40 -7.09 -7.28
C ASP A 6 -6.26 -6.20 -6.76
N ALA A 7 -6.34 -4.92 -7.06
CA ALA A 7 -5.31 -3.94 -6.75
C ALA A 7 -5.42 -3.36 -5.33
N HIS A 8 -6.45 -3.71 -4.58
CA HIS A 8 -6.62 -3.28 -3.19
C HIS A 8 -7.45 -4.30 -2.41
N SER A 9 -6.79 -5.27 -1.84
CA SER A 9 -7.46 -6.33 -1.10
C SER A 9 -6.73 -6.65 0.20
N HIS A 10 -7.44 -6.65 1.29
CA HIS A 10 -6.92 -7.09 2.57
C HIS A 10 -7.30 -8.56 2.80
N ILE A 11 -6.49 -9.46 2.27
CA ILE A 11 -6.75 -10.89 2.37
C ILE A 11 -6.41 -11.41 3.75
N GLY A 12 -7.33 -12.20 4.28
CA GLY A 12 -7.03 -13.29 5.16
C GLY A 12 -6.97 -13.04 6.65
N GLY A 13 -6.84 -14.17 7.32
CA GLY A 13 -6.80 -14.32 8.75
C GLY A 13 -5.53 -13.84 9.45
N ILE A 14 -4.51 -13.42 8.70
CA ILE A 14 -3.20 -12.99 9.23
C ILE A 14 -3.27 -11.79 10.16
N ARG A 15 -4.33 -11.06 10.14
CA ARG A 15 -4.52 -9.94 11.07
C ARG A 15 -4.37 -10.33 12.55
N ARG A 16 -4.27 -11.63 12.83
CA ARG A 16 -4.09 -12.19 14.17
C ARG A 16 -2.68 -12.72 14.42
N SER A 17 -1.73 -12.47 13.52
CA SER A 17 -0.34 -12.94 13.63
C SER A 17 -0.22 -14.47 13.75
N VAL A 18 -1.14 -15.22 13.15
CA VAL A 18 -1.11 -16.68 13.10
C VAL A 18 -1.08 -17.11 11.64
N LEU A 19 0.05 -17.68 11.22
CA LEU A 19 0.21 -18.18 9.87
C LEU A 19 -0.63 -19.46 9.69
N GLN A 20 -1.52 -19.45 8.70
CA GLN A 20 -2.38 -20.58 8.36
C GLN A 20 -1.98 -21.12 6.99
N PHE A 21 -1.47 -22.35 6.94
CA PHE A 21 -1.09 -23.02 5.68
C PHE A 21 -2.30 -23.39 4.81
N ASP A 22 -3.48 -23.41 5.39
CA ASP A 22 -4.73 -23.73 4.73
C ASP A 22 -5.75 -22.59 4.88
N ASP A 23 -5.35 -21.38 4.46
CA ASP A 23 -6.20 -20.21 4.51
C ASP A 23 -7.27 -20.29 3.40
N TRP A 24 -8.53 -20.45 3.81
CA TRP A 24 -9.63 -20.54 2.86
C TRP A 24 -9.86 -19.23 2.10
N GLY A 25 -9.53 -18.09 2.66
CA GLY A 25 -9.67 -16.77 2.00
C GLY A 25 -8.80 -16.67 0.77
N LEU A 26 -7.57 -17.18 0.84
CA LEU A 26 -6.67 -17.25 -0.31
C LEU A 26 -7.23 -18.16 -1.41
N ARG A 27 -7.77 -19.31 -1.03
CA ARG A 27 -8.40 -20.26 -1.96
C ARG A 27 -9.68 -19.71 -2.57
N ALA A 28 -10.53 -19.08 -1.75
CA ALA A 28 -11.76 -18.44 -2.22
C ALA A 28 -11.45 -17.35 -3.25
N THR A 29 -10.45 -16.53 -3.00
CA THR A 29 -10.00 -15.49 -3.92
C THR A 29 -9.65 -16.08 -5.30
N LEU A 30 -8.89 -17.18 -5.34
CA LEU A 30 -8.63 -17.91 -6.57
C LEU A 30 -9.89 -18.50 -7.21
N ALA A 31 -10.79 -19.07 -6.41
CA ALA A 31 -12.02 -19.67 -6.91
C ALA A 31 -12.94 -18.65 -7.59
N TYR A 32 -12.89 -17.38 -7.17
CA TYR A 32 -13.58 -16.27 -7.85
C TYR A 32 -12.81 -15.72 -9.07
N GLY A 33 -11.69 -16.32 -9.44
CA GLY A 33 -10.93 -15.96 -10.63
C GLY A 33 -9.92 -14.83 -10.41
N VAL A 34 -9.71 -14.38 -9.18
CA VAL A 34 -8.68 -13.39 -8.85
C VAL A 34 -7.35 -14.12 -8.68
N THR A 35 -6.45 -13.95 -9.62
CA THR A 35 -5.16 -14.66 -9.67
C THR A 35 -3.98 -13.82 -9.19
N THR A 36 -4.19 -12.54 -8.99
CA THR A 36 -3.18 -11.60 -8.46
C THR A 36 -3.85 -10.63 -7.53
N VAL A 37 -3.21 -10.37 -6.40
CA VAL A 37 -3.71 -9.49 -5.35
C VAL A 37 -2.61 -8.56 -4.88
N PHE A 38 -2.95 -7.30 -4.65
CA PHE A 38 -2.12 -6.35 -3.93
C PHE A 38 -2.78 -6.01 -2.59
N ASP A 39 -2.07 -6.31 -1.49
CA ASP A 39 -2.46 -5.90 -0.13
C ASP A 39 -1.70 -4.63 0.25
N PRO A 40 -2.33 -3.47 0.18
CA PRO A 40 -1.66 -2.20 0.43
C PRO A 40 -1.45 -1.87 1.91
N SER A 41 -1.86 -2.72 2.82
CA SER A 41 -1.69 -2.50 4.27
C SER A 41 -2.13 -3.69 5.08
N SER A 42 -1.24 -4.61 5.35
CA SER A 42 -1.50 -5.61 6.39
C SER A 42 -1.30 -5.01 7.79
N LEU A 43 -1.82 -5.68 8.81
CA LEU A 43 -1.55 -5.32 10.21
C LEU A 43 -0.30 -6.02 10.76
N SER A 44 0.34 -6.86 9.95
CA SER A 44 1.47 -7.69 10.32
C SER A 44 2.44 -7.81 9.15
N ILE A 45 3.69 -8.14 9.44
CA ILE A 45 4.70 -8.50 8.44
C ILE A 45 4.49 -9.91 7.87
N ASP A 46 3.56 -10.69 8.43
CA ASP A 46 3.34 -12.09 8.06
C ASP A 46 2.85 -12.25 6.61
N MET A 47 2.30 -11.19 5.99
CA MET A 47 1.93 -11.20 4.57
C MET A 47 3.13 -11.46 3.66
N LEU A 48 4.33 -11.07 4.07
CA LEU A 48 5.56 -11.39 3.35
C LEU A 48 5.84 -12.88 3.37
N ALA A 49 5.58 -13.55 4.51
CA ALA A 49 5.71 -15.00 4.61
C ALA A 49 4.69 -15.74 3.70
N TYR A 50 3.47 -15.24 3.58
CA TYR A 50 2.50 -15.81 2.65
C TYR A 50 2.91 -15.64 1.19
N GLN A 51 3.44 -14.47 0.83
CA GLN A 51 3.99 -14.27 -0.50
C GLN A 51 5.04 -15.33 -0.82
N ASP A 52 6.01 -15.51 0.07
CA ASP A 52 7.07 -16.52 -0.10
C ASP A 52 6.51 -17.96 -0.16
N LEU A 53 5.55 -18.31 0.69
CA LEU A 53 4.93 -19.64 0.72
C LEU A 53 4.10 -19.93 -0.54
N ILE A 54 3.41 -18.93 -1.07
CA ILE A 54 2.66 -19.06 -2.34
C ILE A 54 3.63 -19.22 -3.50
N ASP A 55 4.69 -18.41 -3.56
CA ASP A 55 5.70 -18.49 -4.61
C ASP A 55 6.47 -19.83 -4.57
N ALA A 56 6.66 -20.38 -3.38
CA ALA A 56 7.24 -21.72 -3.19
C ALA A 56 6.25 -22.87 -3.43
N GLY A 57 4.99 -22.61 -3.73
CA GLY A 57 3.95 -23.61 -3.94
C GLY A 57 3.52 -24.36 -2.67
N GLN A 58 3.83 -23.85 -1.48
CA GLN A 58 3.48 -24.47 -0.20
C GLN A 58 2.09 -24.05 0.30
N VAL A 59 1.61 -22.91 -0.15
CA VAL A 59 0.26 -22.40 0.12
C VAL A 59 -0.45 -22.13 -1.20
N ILE A 60 -1.71 -22.56 -1.31
CA ILE A 60 -2.55 -22.29 -2.47
C ILE A 60 -3.18 -20.90 -2.30
N GLY A 61 -2.86 -19.99 -3.19
CA GLY A 61 -3.38 -18.63 -3.19
C GLY A 61 -3.09 -17.89 -4.49
N PRO A 62 -3.65 -16.70 -4.68
CA PRO A 62 -3.29 -15.81 -5.77
C PRO A 62 -1.85 -15.33 -5.61
N ARG A 63 -1.22 -14.91 -6.69
CA ARG A 63 0.06 -14.19 -6.58
C ARG A 63 -0.15 -12.96 -5.70
N LEU A 64 0.59 -12.88 -4.61
CA LEU A 64 0.40 -11.88 -3.58
C LEU A 64 1.53 -10.86 -3.61
N TYR A 65 1.17 -9.59 -3.69
CA TYR A 65 2.05 -8.46 -3.45
C TYR A 65 1.55 -7.69 -2.22
N THR A 66 2.46 -7.18 -1.42
CA THR A 66 2.08 -6.44 -0.21
C THR A 66 3.03 -5.28 0.08
N THR A 67 2.50 -4.22 0.66
CA THR A 67 3.33 -3.18 1.27
C THR A 67 3.85 -3.60 2.65
N SER A 68 3.46 -4.77 3.16
CA SER A 68 3.61 -5.09 4.59
C SER A 68 2.78 -4.15 5.47
N THR A 69 3.19 -3.89 6.70
CA THR A 69 2.47 -2.97 7.59
C THR A 69 2.52 -1.55 7.04
N ALA A 70 1.38 -0.85 7.09
CA ALA A 70 1.38 0.57 6.74
C ALA A 70 2.14 1.42 7.76
N MET A 71 2.54 2.61 7.33
CA MET A 71 3.12 3.63 8.21
C MET A 71 2.00 4.37 8.93
N PHE A 72 1.95 4.24 10.25
CA PHE A 72 0.92 4.83 11.11
C PHE A 72 1.45 5.96 11.98
N SER A 73 0.59 6.57 12.76
CA SER A 73 0.91 7.64 13.71
C SER A 73 1.92 7.24 14.79
N TYR A 74 2.12 5.96 15.05
CA TYR A 74 3.18 5.48 15.96
C TYR A 74 4.58 5.56 15.34
N ASN A 75 4.69 5.67 14.02
CA ASN A 75 5.95 5.96 13.34
C ASN A 75 6.25 7.46 13.46
N ARG A 76 6.82 7.86 14.60
CA ARG A 76 7.15 9.26 14.86
C ARG A 76 8.41 9.64 14.11
N LEU A 77 8.29 10.63 13.23
CA LEU A 77 9.42 11.20 12.50
C LEU A 77 9.82 12.52 13.13
N ARG A 78 11.11 12.69 13.40
CA ARG A 78 11.70 13.92 13.92
C ARG A 78 12.51 14.65 12.84
N SER A 79 12.93 13.88 11.82
CA SER A 79 13.78 14.36 10.73
C SER A 79 13.50 13.60 9.43
N LEU A 80 14.06 14.11 8.33
CA LEU A 80 14.08 13.42 7.05
C LEU A 80 14.92 12.12 7.14
N ASP A 81 15.95 12.09 7.98
CA ASP A 81 16.74 10.88 8.18
C ASP A 81 15.95 9.78 8.86
N ASP A 82 15.10 10.11 9.84
CA ASP A 82 14.16 9.15 10.42
C ASP A 82 13.24 8.56 9.33
N ALA A 83 12.80 9.37 8.37
CA ALA A 83 11.98 8.89 7.25
C ALA A 83 12.78 7.99 6.30
N ARG A 84 14.04 8.34 5.99
CA ARG A 84 14.94 7.50 5.20
C ARG A 84 15.16 6.14 5.85
N ASP A 85 15.40 6.11 7.15
CA ASP A 85 15.62 4.87 7.90
C ASP A 85 14.34 4.00 7.94
N LEU A 86 13.18 4.65 8.08
CA LEU A 86 11.91 3.95 8.01
C LEU A 86 11.70 3.33 6.60
N VAL A 87 11.91 4.08 5.53
CA VAL A 87 11.75 3.57 4.16
C VAL A 87 12.78 2.49 3.84
N ARG A 88 14.04 2.64 4.30
CA ARG A 88 15.06 1.58 4.14
C ARG A 88 14.63 0.27 4.78
N ARG A 89 13.93 0.30 5.92
CA ARG A 89 13.39 -0.93 6.53
C ARG A 89 12.50 -1.69 5.56
N TYR A 90 11.62 -0.99 4.87
CA TYR A 90 10.74 -1.62 3.88
C TYR A 90 11.51 -2.14 2.66
N ARG A 91 12.39 -1.31 2.10
CA ARG A 91 13.16 -1.69 0.91
C ARG A 91 14.15 -2.82 1.18
N ASP A 92 14.96 -2.71 2.24
CA ASP A 92 16.13 -3.56 2.44
C ASP A 92 15.81 -4.82 3.24
N PHE A 93 14.89 -4.75 4.21
CA PHE A 93 14.54 -5.88 5.08
C PHE A 93 13.24 -6.57 4.67
N TYR A 94 12.19 -5.82 4.37
CA TYR A 94 10.94 -6.40 3.89
C TYR A 94 10.95 -6.66 2.39
N ARG A 95 11.93 -6.12 1.66
CA ARG A 95 12.09 -6.27 0.21
C ARG A 95 10.86 -5.86 -0.59
N THR A 96 10.03 -5.00 -0.04
CA THR A 96 8.90 -4.42 -0.76
C THR A 96 9.33 -3.15 -1.48
N ARG A 97 8.80 -2.96 -2.68
CA ARG A 97 9.01 -1.74 -3.47
C ARG A 97 7.87 -0.75 -3.33
N ASN A 98 6.86 -1.11 -2.56
CA ASN A 98 5.68 -0.31 -2.34
C ASN A 98 5.50 -0.09 -0.84
N VAL A 99 5.14 1.11 -0.46
CA VAL A 99 4.84 1.45 0.93
C VAL A 99 3.55 2.24 1.00
N LYS A 100 2.76 2.00 2.04
CA LYS A 100 1.54 2.76 2.29
C LYS A 100 1.70 3.66 3.49
N GLN A 101 1.45 4.94 3.29
CA GLN A 101 1.27 5.91 4.36
C GLN A 101 -0.20 5.93 4.76
N TYR A 102 -0.53 5.53 6.00
CA TYR A 102 -1.90 5.52 6.48
C TYR A 102 -2.26 6.84 7.17
N ARG A 103 -1.64 7.14 8.29
CA ARG A 103 -1.84 8.38 9.05
C ARG A 103 -0.56 8.77 9.79
N ILE A 104 0.53 8.90 9.06
CA ILE A 104 1.77 9.33 9.68
C ILE A 104 1.73 10.84 9.92
N GLY A 105 1.93 11.24 11.13
CA GLY A 105 2.21 12.60 11.59
C GLY A 105 1.52 13.77 10.87
N SER A 106 2.26 14.86 10.77
CA SER A 106 1.87 16.10 10.08
C SER A 106 2.08 15.99 8.55
N ARG A 107 1.67 17.03 7.79
CA ARG A 107 1.98 17.13 6.37
C ARG A 107 3.50 17.11 6.13
N ARG A 108 4.28 17.78 6.96
CA ARG A 108 5.74 17.78 6.90
C ARG A 108 6.29 16.34 6.97
N ASP A 109 5.77 15.54 7.89
CA ASP A 109 6.22 14.16 8.07
C ASP A 109 5.89 13.30 6.85
N ARG A 110 4.72 13.51 6.23
CA ARG A 110 4.33 12.86 4.98
C ARG A 110 5.20 13.30 3.81
N GLN A 111 5.57 14.59 3.74
CA GLN A 111 6.51 15.07 2.73
C GLN A 111 7.89 14.44 2.89
N TRP A 112 8.37 14.23 4.12
CA TRP A 112 9.61 13.49 4.35
C TRP A 112 9.53 12.05 3.86
N ILE A 113 8.39 11.37 4.02
CA ILE A 113 8.18 10.04 3.45
C ILE A 113 8.24 10.12 1.91
N ALA A 114 7.54 11.04 1.28
CA ALA A 114 7.57 11.20 -0.17
C ALA A 114 8.98 11.50 -0.70
N MET A 115 9.76 12.32 0.01
CA MET A 115 11.16 12.59 -0.34
C MET A 115 12.03 11.33 -0.19
N ALA A 116 11.93 10.63 0.94
CA ALA A 116 12.71 9.43 1.20
C ALA A 116 12.38 8.30 0.23
N THR A 117 11.10 8.13 -0.13
CA THR A 117 10.68 7.11 -1.10
C THR A 117 11.19 7.42 -2.50
N ARG A 118 11.19 8.69 -2.91
CA ARG A 118 11.81 9.11 -4.19
C ARG A 118 13.30 8.82 -4.22
N GLU A 119 14.05 9.18 -3.17
CA GLU A 119 15.49 8.94 -3.07
C GLU A 119 15.83 7.45 -3.08
N LEU A 120 14.99 6.62 -2.51
CA LEU A 120 15.21 5.18 -2.33
C LEU A 120 14.51 4.32 -3.39
N GLU A 121 13.90 4.95 -4.39
CA GLU A 121 13.18 4.28 -5.50
C GLU A 121 12.09 3.32 -5.01
N VAL A 122 11.35 3.74 -3.98
CA VAL A 122 10.20 3.03 -3.44
C VAL A 122 8.93 3.80 -3.80
N MET A 123 7.89 3.11 -4.23
CA MET A 123 6.62 3.72 -4.62
C MET A 123 5.74 3.97 -3.39
N PRO A 124 5.44 5.24 -3.03
CA PRO A 124 4.59 5.55 -1.90
C PRO A 124 3.13 5.62 -2.32
N THR A 125 2.26 4.91 -1.63
CA THR A 125 0.82 5.14 -1.70
C THR A 125 0.31 5.77 -0.40
N ALA A 126 -0.83 6.41 -0.49
CA ALA A 126 -1.50 7.03 0.65
C ALA A 126 -2.86 6.38 0.86
N GLU A 127 -3.29 6.30 2.12
CA GLU A 127 -4.63 5.80 2.45
C GLU A 127 -5.72 6.48 1.62
N GLY A 128 -5.45 7.73 1.24
CA GLY A 128 -6.50 8.56 0.75
C GLY A 128 -7.46 8.90 1.88
N ALA A 129 -8.46 9.64 1.61
CA ALA A 129 -9.49 9.91 2.60
C ALA A 129 -10.76 10.36 1.90
N VAL A 130 -11.84 10.19 2.60
CA VAL A 130 -13.09 10.88 2.30
C VAL A 130 -12.86 12.41 2.27
N ASP A 131 -11.79 12.90 2.92
CA ASP A 131 -11.35 14.29 2.87
C ASP A 131 -10.57 14.58 1.57
N MET A 132 -11.25 15.22 0.63
CA MET A 132 -10.68 15.63 -0.65
C MET A 132 -9.43 16.51 -0.48
N LYS A 133 -9.42 17.44 0.47
CA LYS A 133 -8.26 18.32 0.70
C LYS A 133 -7.02 17.52 1.08
N LEU A 134 -7.17 16.52 1.93
CA LEU A 134 -6.06 15.64 2.30
C LEU A 134 -5.59 14.83 1.09
N GLY A 135 -6.49 14.20 0.34
CA GLY A 135 -6.15 13.43 -0.85
C GLY A 135 -5.40 14.25 -1.89
N LEU A 136 -5.93 15.43 -2.26
CA LEU A 136 -5.26 16.34 -3.20
C LEU A 136 -3.89 16.83 -2.69
N THR A 137 -3.78 17.06 -1.38
CA THR A 137 -2.49 17.43 -0.76
C THR A 137 -1.46 16.31 -0.91
N GLN A 138 -1.87 15.06 -0.77
CA GLN A 138 -1.00 13.90 -0.96
C GLN A 138 -0.53 13.77 -2.41
N VAL A 139 -1.43 14.00 -3.38
CA VAL A 139 -1.06 14.07 -4.80
C VAL A 139 0.01 15.14 -5.04
N LEU A 140 -0.19 16.35 -4.51
CA LEU A 140 0.76 17.46 -4.62
C LEU A 140 2.10 17.16 -3.93
N ASP A 141 2.09 16.41 -2.85
CA ASP A 141 3.28 16.02 -2.10
C ASP A 141 4.06 14.86 -2.78
N GLY A 142 3.53 14.29 -3.88
CA GLY A 142 4.24 13.31 -4.71
C GLY A 142 3.97 11.86 -4.36
N PHE A 143 2.83 11.55 -3.75
CA PHE A 143 2.37 10.17 -3.60
C PHE A 143 1.87 9.64 -4.95
N SER A 144 2.28 8.43 -5.30
CA SER A 144 1.97 7.79 -6.58
C SER A 144 0.63 7.06 -6.62
N GLY A 145 0.00 6.86 -5.47
CA GLY A 145 -1.31 6.22 -5.36
C GLY A 145 -2.14 6.80 -4.22
N ASN A 146 -3.44 6.85 -4.46
CA ASN A 146 -4.47 7.16 -3.48
C ASN A 146 -5.37 5.94 -3.37
N GLU A 147 -5.32 5.24 -2.24
CA GLU A 147 -5.92 3.90 -2.09
C GLU A 147 -7.46 3.92 -2.09
N HIS A 148 -8.05 5.05 -1.79
CA HIS A 148 -9.49 5.22 -1.78
C HIS A 148 -9.89 6.40 -2.66
N ALA A 149 -11.02 6.24 -3.35
CA ALA A 149 -11.60 7.30 -4.17
C ALA A 149 -11.94 8.55 -3.34
N PHE A 150 -11.93 9.71 -3.98
CA PHE A 150 -12.39 10.93 -3.35
C PHE A 150 -13.88 10.83 -2.99
N GLY A 151 -14.25 11.33 -1.81
CA GLY A 151 -15.62 11.28 -1.30
C GLY A 151 -16.62 12.25 -1.97
N VAL A 152 -16.19 12.94 -3.03
CA VAL A 152 -17.00 13.96 -3.73
C VAL A 152 -17.07 13.64 -5.21
N PHE A 153 -18.27 13.56 -5.75
CA PHE A 153 -18.54 13.31 -7.17
C PHE A 153 -19.64 14.26 -7.68
N PRO A 154 -19.56 14.67 -8.93
CA PRO A 154 -18.49 14.44 -9.92
C PRO A 154 -17.23 15.23 -9.59
N LEU A 155 -16.06 14.69 -9.99
CA LEU A 155 -14.80 15.43 -9.91
C LEU A 155 -14.80 16.56 -10.96
N TYR A 156 -14.36 17.74 -10.55
CA TYR A 156 -14.21 18.86 -11.47
C TYR A 156 -12.91 18.76 -12.28
N ARG A 157 -12.87 19.50 -13.37
CA ARG A 157 -11.80 19.45 -14.36
C ARG A 157 -10.40 19.67 -13.77
N ASP A 158 -10.25 20.59 -12.83
CA ASP A 158 -8.99 20.91 -12.16
C ASP A 158 -8.43 19.70 -11.39
N VAL A 159 -9.30 18.97 -10.69
CA VAL A 159 -8.92 17.73 -9.97
C VAL A 159 -8.50 16.65 -10.96
N VAL A 160 -9.29 16.44 -12.02
CA VAL A 160 -8.98 15.44 -13.05
C VAL A 160 -7.66 15.77 -13.75
N GLU A 161 -7.41 17.03 -14.10
CA GLU A 161 -6.15 17.46 -14.70
C GLU A 161 -4.97 17.30 -13.74
N LEU A 162 -5.14 17.59 -12.45
CA LEU A 162 -4.10 17.37 -11.43
C LEU A 162 -3.73 15.88 -11.35
N MET A 163 -4.72 15.00 -11.24
CA MET A 163 -4.49 13.55 -11.20
C MET A 163 -3.76 13.04 -12.45
N ALA A 164 -4.26 13.45 -13.63
CA ALA A 164 -3.68 13.04 -14.90
C ALA A 164 -2.22 13.51 -15.07
N ARG A 165 -1.91 14.75 -14.64
CA ARG A 165 -0.54 15.30 -14.74
C ARG A 165 0.43 14.77 -13.67
N SER A 166 -0.09 14.42 -12.51
CA SER A 166 0.74 13.86 -11.43
C SER A 166 1.12 12.39 -11.68
N GLY A 167 0.37 11.68 -12.51
CA GLY A 167 0.51 10.23 -12.67
C GLY A 167 0.05 9.42 -11.46
N THR A 168 -0.65 10.06 -10.51
CA THR A 168 -1.17 9.39 -9.33
C THR A 168 -2.39 8.53 -9.70
N SER A 169 -2.38 7.26 -9.28
CA SER A 169 -3.54 6.36 -9.39
C SER A 169 -4.53 6.58 -8.24
N SER A 170 -5.80 6.32 -8.51
CA SER A 170 -6.87 6.33 -7.50
C SER A 170 -7.93 5.30 -7.85
#